data_5b613066bdc040e939c2430ed22ecb27
#
_entry.id   5b613066bdc040e939c2430ed22ecb27
#
_cell.length_a   1.000
_cell.length_b   1.000
_cell.length_c   1.000
_cell.angle_alpha   90.00
_cell.angle_beta   90.00
_cell.angle_gamma   90.00
#
_symmetry.space_group_name_H-M   'P 1'
#
loop_
_entity.id
_entity.type
_entity.pdbx_description
1 polymer ?
#
loop_
_entity_poly.entity_id
_entity_poly.type
_entity_poly.pdbx_seq_one_letter_code
_entity_poly.pdbx_strand_id
1 'polypeptide(L)'
;MTNSNHPLVHELYAPFTIDVIQTKRYISCNGSTRKGEDVIVTIPPKQRTLIKLMLKPLPEQVSAYPPTRFMGSKSKLLSEIWSVASQFNVDTVVDLFSGSGIVGYMFKSQEKSVISNDYMAMSATFTKAMVENNTVTLPLEGAKQLLVAHKESDHFVSTKFQGLYYTDEENDLIDTLRTNIAAIRDPYKHAIAMTALIRACIKKRPRGIFTYTGHRYDDGRKDLQKSFAEQFLDAVEVVNNAVFDNGKVNRSKHGDAMDLQVEQADLVYIDPPYYSPLSDNEYVRRYHFVEGLARDWKGIEIQEHTQTKKFKSYPTPFSTRKGAKDAFDKLFKKFANSILIVSYSSNSLPTQDEMVAIMAKYKQHVEVIPIDYKYSFGNQNEAKTHRNSVQEYLFVGY
;
A
#
# COMPACT_ATOMS: atom_id res chain seq x y z
N MET A 1 29.30 -13.26 -26.35
CA MET A 1 29.47 -14.06 -27.60
C MET A 1 29.19 -15.51 -27.27
N THR A 2 28.36 -16.20 -28.02
CA THR A 2 28.18 -17.65 -27.89
C THR A 2 28.61 -18.32 -29.19
N ASN A 3 29.11 -19.57 -29.13
CA ASN A 3 29.65 -20.29 -30.26
C ASN A 3 28.59 -21.09 -31.05
N SER A 4 27.32 -20.67 -30.96
CA SER A 4 26.25 -21.41 -31.62
C SER A 4 25.06 -20.52 -31.93
N ASN A 5 24.67 -20.50 -33.19
CA ASN A 5 23.41 -19.91 -33.63
C ASN A 5 22.27 -20.94 -33.44
N HIS A 6 22.04 -21.33 -32.18
CA HIS A 6 21.00 -22.30 -31.83
C HIS A 6 19.69 -21.59 -31.52
N PRO A 7 18.51 -22.11 -31.89
CA PRO A 7 17.22 -21.52 -31.61
C PRO A 7 17.02 -21.16 -30.12
N LEU A 8 17.52 -21.98 -29.20
CA LEU A 8 17.45 -21.73 -27.75
C LEU A 8 18.19 -20.43 -27.36
N VAL A 9 19.27 -20.05 -28.05
CA VAL A 9 19.98 -18.79 -27.78
C VAL A 9 19.10 -17.60 -28.17
N HIS A 10 18.41 -17.69 -29.29
CA HIS A 10 17.46 -16.65 -29.72
C HIS A 10 16.25 -16.55 -28.78
N GLU A 11 15.79 -17.67 -28.25
CA GLU A 11 14.71 -17.69 -27.26
C GLU A 11 15.14 -17.07 -25.91
N LEU A 12 16.31 -17.48 -25.39
CA LEU A 12 16.82 -17.01 -24.10
C LEU A 12 17.19 -15.52 -24.11
N TYR A 13 17.67 -15.03 -25.27
CA TYR A 13 18.11 -13.64 -25.41
C TYR A 13 17.21 -12.80 -26.30
N ALA A 14 15.96 -13.21 -26.51
CA ALA A 14 14.96 -12.50 -27.32
C ALA A 14 14.76 -11.02 -26.96
N PRO A 15 14.91 -10.58 -25.69
CA PRO A 15 14.83 -9.16 -25.33
C PRO A 15 16.02 -8.31 -25.77
N PHE A 16 17.11 -8.93 -26.24
CA PHE A 16 18.36 -8.25 -26.59
C PHE A 16 18.60 -8.25 -28.09
N THR A 17 19.48 -7.35 -28.55
CA THR A 17 19.90 -7.35 -29.96
C THR A 17 20.81 -8.56 -30.18
N ILE A 18 20.46 -9.39 -31.15
CA ILE A 18 21.19 -10.62 -31.54
C ILE A 18 21.72 -10.45 -32.95
N ASP A 19 23.05 -10.37 -33.09
CA ASP A 19 23.72 -10.32 -34.37
C ASP A 19 24.35 -11.67 -34.67
N VAL A 20 24.02 -12.23 -35.83
CA VAL A 20 24.62 -13.50 -36.33
C VAL A 20 25.79 -13.18 -37.21
N ILE A 21 26.98 -13.68 -36.85
CA ILE A 21 28.20 -13.48 -37.60
C ILE A 21 28.69 -14.79 -38.21
N GLN A 22 29.14 -14.72 -39.47
CA GLN A 22 29.76 -15.85 -40.16
C GLN A 22 31.21 -16.00 -39.70
N THR A 23 31.55 -17.17 -39.18
CA THR A 23 32.91 -17.44 -38.69
C THR A 23 33.57 -18.59 -39.46
N LYS A 24 34.92 -18.52 -39.61
CA LYS A 24 35.70 -19.63 -40.15
C LYS A 24 36.20 -20.48 -38.99
N ARG A 25 35.85 -21.76 -39.00
CA ARG A 25 36.34 -22.72 -38.01
C ARG A 25 37.57 -23.47 -38.57
N TYR A 26 38.68 -23.43 -37.85
CA TYR A 26 39.97 -24.02 -38.28
C TYR A 26 40.14 -25.47 -37.87
N ILE A 27 39.25 -26.02 -37.05
CA ILE A 27 39.33 -27.39 -36.51
C ILE A 27 38.23 -28.26 -37.14
N SER A 28 38.37 -28.55 -38.42
CA SER A 28 37.52 -29.53 -39.11
C SER A 28 38.31 -30.18 -40.23
N CYS A 29 38.25 -31.50 -40.30
CA CYS A 29 38.89 -32.30 -41.35
C CYS A 29 38.17 -32.14 -42.71
N ASN A 30 36.98 -31.58 -42.76
CA ASN A 30 36.16 -31.42 -43.95
C ASN A 30 35.98 -29.94 -44.30
N GLY A 31 36.42 -29.53 -45.49
CA GLY A 31 36.43 -28.12 -45.92
C GLY A 31 35.08 -27.47 -46.02
N SER A 32 34.01 -28.25 -46.23
CA SER A 32 32.62 -27.78 -46.28
C SER A 32 32.05 -27.42 -44.90
N THR A 33 32.62 -27.94 -43.82
CA THR A 33 32.19 -27.69 -42.42
C THR A 33 33.01 -26.63 -41.69
N ARG A 34 33.91 -25.92 -42.40
CA ARG A 34 34.75 -24.83 -41.84
C ARG A 34 34.03 -23.50 -41.70
N LYS A 35 32.79 -23.42 -42.11
CA LYS A 35 31.91 -22.26 -41.87
C LYS A 35 31.04 -22.52 -40.65
N GLY A 36 30.97 -21.58 -39.76
CA GLY A 36 30.09 -21.61 -38.59
C GLY A 36 29.41 -20.27 -38.40
N GLU A 37 28.33 -20.29 -37.72
CA GLU A 37 27.63 -19.06 -37.29
C GLU A 37 27.81 -18.91 -35.79
N ASP A 38 28.31 -17.76 -35.38
CA ASP A 38 28.39 -17.35 -33.98
C ASP A 38 27.39 -16.22 -33.73
N VAL A 39 26.97 -16.05 -32.49
CA VAL A 39 25.99 -15.05 -32.12
C VAL A 39 26.63 -14.06 -31.17
N ILE A 40 26.49 -12.77 -31.49
CA ILE A 40 26.81 -11.68 -30.58
C ILE A 40 25.46 -11.21 -29.99
N VAL A 41 25.31 -11.36 -28.67
CA VAL A 41 24.22 -10.77 -27.93
C VAL A 41 24.71 -9.44 -27.38
N THR A 42 24.13 -8.34 -27.85
CA THR A 42 24.44 -7.02 -27.34
C THR A 42 23.47 -6.74 -26.19
N ILE A 43 24.02 -6.78 -24.98
CA ILE A 43 23.30 -6.32 -23.78
C ILE A 43 23.62 -4.82 -23.65
N PRO A 44 22.61 -3.93 -23.68
CA PRO A 44 22.87 -2.51 -23.48
C PRO A 44 23.59 -2.32 -22.13
N PRO A 45 24.55 -1.38 -22.05
CA PRO A 45 25.23 -1.10 -20.81
C PRO A 45 24.19 -0.80 -19.74
N LYS A 46 24.34 -1.38 -18.52
CA LYS A 46 23.51 -0.99 -17.36
C LYS A 46 23.48 0.53 -17.35
N GLN A 47 22.29 1.11 -17.54
CA GLN A 47 22.12 2.55 -17.44
C GLN A 47 22.75 3.00 -16.11
N ARG A 48 23.65 3.99 -16.19
CA ARG A 48 24.23 4.58 -14.97
C ARG A 48 23.05 5.14 -14.18
N THR A 49 22.85 4.62 -12.99
CA THR A 49 21.86 5.16 -12.07
C THR A 49 22.20 6.63 -11.82
N LEU A 50 21.34 7.52 -12.30
CA LEU A 50 21.50 8.97 -12.12
C LEU A 50 20.98 9.38 -10.73
N ILE A 51 20.00 8.63 -10.22
CA ILE A 51 19.41 8.84 -8.90
C ILE A 51 20.32 8.21 -7.85
N LYS A 52 20.80 9.04 -6.92
CA LYS A 52 21.59 8.58 -5.77
C LYS A 52 20.68 8.48 -4.55
N LEU A 53 20.62 7.28 -3.96
CA LEU A 53 19.94 7.11 -2.68
C LEU A 53 20.81 7.71 -1.56
N MET A 54 20.61 9.00 -1.29
CA MET A 54 21.19 9.70 -0.14
C MET A 54 20.05 9.99 0.83
N LEU A 55 20.00 9.25 1.94
CA LEU A 55 18.91 9.38 2.91
C LEU A 55 18.82 10.83 3.41
N LYS A 56 17.65 11.42 3.22
CA LYS A 56 17.33 12.75 3.72
C LYS A 56 16.52 12.63 5.02
N PRO A 57 16.78 13.48 6.00
CA PRO A 57 15.96 13.53 7.21
C PRO A 57 14.53 13.90 6.85
N LEU A 58 13.59 13.30 7.58
CA LEU A 58 12.18 13.65 7.49
C LEU A 58 11.86 14.75 8.49
N PRO A 59 10.89 15.64 8.21
CA PRO A 59 10.40 16.60 9.18
C PRO A 59 9.86 15.90 10.44
N GLU A 60 9.99 16.54 11.57
CA GLU A 60 9.50 16.06 12.87
C GLU A 60 7.99 15.73 12.81
N GLN A 61 7.23 16.50 12.03
CA GLN A 61 5.80 16.32 11.81
C GLN A 61 5.44 14.89 11.37
N VAL A 62 6.31 14.22 10.63
CA VAL A 62 6.06 12.80 10.20
C VAL A 62 5.91 11.88 11.40
N SER A 63 6.61 12.15 12.51
CA SER A 63 6.55 11.36 13.73
C SER A 63 5.20 11.48 14.47
N ALA A 64 4.44 12.55 14.19
CA ALA A 64 3.09 12.73 14.75
C ALA A 64 2.07 11.78 14.09
N TYR A 65 2.39 11.20 12.91
CA TYR A 65 1.47 10.25 12.27
C TYR A 65 1.30 9.00 13.13
N PRO A 66 0.07 8.67 13.54
CA PRO A 66 -0.17 7.58 14.45
C PRO A 66 0.23 6.23 13.85
N PRO A 67 1.10 5.43 14.50
CA PRO A 67 1.47 4.12 14.02
C PRO A 67 0.23 3.23 13.88
N THR A 68 0.02 2.70 12.70
CA THR A 68 -1.13 1.84 12.39
C THR A 68 -0.64 0.43 12.08
N ARG A 69 -1.29 -0.58 12.68
CA ARG A 69 -1.03 -1.99 12.35
C ARG A 69 -1.65 -2.30 10.99
N PHE A 70 -1.06 -1.72 9.94
CA PHE A 70 -1.51 -1.89 8.56
C PHE A 70 -0.48 -2.69 7.78
N MET A 71 -0.93 -3.76 7.14
CA MET A 71 -0.05 -4.64 6.35
C MET A 71 0.50 -3.87 5.15
N GLY A 72 1.79 -3.99 4.91
CA GLY A 72 2.45 -3.30 3.79
C GLY A 72 2.70 -1.80 4.02
N SER A 73 2.44 -1.26 5.23
CA SER A 73 2.74 0.15 5.53
C SER A 73 4.20 0.49 5.23
N LYS A 74 4.44 1.57 4.50
CA LYS A 74 5.77 2.04 4.10
C LYS A 74 6.44 2.95 5.14
N SER A 75 5.97 2.90 6.40
CA SER A 75 6.49 3.74 7.48
C SER A 75 8.01 3.63 7.70
N LYS A 76 8.60 2.51 7.33
CA LYS A 76 10.05 2.27 7.44
C LYS A 76 10.85 2.63 6.17
N LEU A 77 10.19 3.05 5.11
CA LEU A 77 10.79 3.38 3.81
C LEU A 77 10.59 4.84 3.43
N LEU A 78 10.07 5.65 4.34
CA LEU A 78 9.74 7.05 4.04
C LEU A 78 10.97 7.88 3.68
N SER A 79 12.09 7.64 4.35
CA SER A 79 13.35 8.35 4.08
C SER A 79 13.89 8.02 2.68
N GLU A 80 13.77 6.76 2.26
CA GLU A 80 14.16 6.30 0.92
C GLU A 80 13.24 6.90 -0.15
N ILE A 81 11.92 6.82 0.06
CA ILE A 81 10.92 7.40 -0.85
C ILE A 81 11.14 8.90 -1.00
N TRP A 82 11.34 9.62 0.12
CA TRP A 82 11.61 11.04 0.09
C TRP A 82 12.95 11.39 -0.55
N SER A 83 14.00 10.61 -0.26
CA SER A 83 15.33 10.81 -0.85
C SER A 83 15.32 10.71 -2.38
N VAL A 84 14.45 9.87 -2.91
CA VAL A 84 14.23 9.76 -4.36
C VAL A 84 13.37 10.92 -4.87
N ALA A 85 12.20 11.12 -4.29
CA ALA A 85 11.25 12.13 -4.75
C ALA A 85 11.81 13.56 -4.71
N SER A 86 12.61 13.87 -3.70
CA SER A 86 13.22 15.19 -3.51
C SER A 86 14.34 15.56 -4.50
N GLN A 87 14.72 14.66 -5.41
CA GLN A 87 15.64 14.95 -6.51
C GLN A 87 14.93 15.58 -7.71
N PHE A 88 13.62 15.61 -7.69
CA PHE A 88 12.78 16.22 -8.71
C PHE A 88 12.12 17.48 -8.18
N ASN A 89 11.87 18.42 -9.09
CA ASN A 89 11.06 19.60 -8.77
C ASN A 89 9.57 19.22 -8.84
N VAL A 90 8.95 19.02 -7.70
CA VAL A 90 7.59 18.50 -7.54
C VAL A 90 6.82 19.38 -6.57
N ASP A 91 5.63 19.81 -6.95
CA ASP A 91 4.68 20.54 -6.09
C ASP A 91 3.43 19.70 -5.78
N THR A 92 3.01 18.87 -6.74
CA THR A 92 1.79 18.06 -6.66
C THR A 92 2.11 16.58 -6.69
N VAL A 93 1.55 15.82 -5.74
CA VAL A 93 1.77 14.39 -5.57
C VAL A 93 0.44 13.64 -5.52
N VAL A 94 0.35 12.55 -6.25
CA VAL A 94 -0.72 11.55 -6.10
C VAL A 94 -0.16 10.33 -5.38
N ASP A 95 -0.72 10.02 -4.22
CA ASP A 95 -0.53 8.75 -3.51
C ASP A 95 -1.67 7.81 -3.93
N LEU A 96 -1.40 6.98 -4.94
CA LEU A 96 -2.45 6.31 -5.72
C LEU A 96 -3.09 5.12 -4.98
N PHE A 97 -2.35 4.50 -4.05
CA PHE A 97 -2.77 3.38 -3.20
C PHE A 97 -2.38 3.70 -1.75
N SER A 98 -3.11 4.61 -1.13
CA SER A 98 -2.64 5.27 0.10
C SER A 98 -2.54 4.34 1.33
N GLY A 99 -3.26 3.24 1.36
CA GLY A 99 -3.21 2.24 2.43
C GLY A 99 -3.36 2.85 3.82
N SER A 100 -2.28 2.86 4.58
CA SER A 100 -2.27 3.50 5.91
C SER A 100 -2.27 5.03 5.86
N GLY A 101 -2.05 5.68 4.70
CA GLY A 101 -1.97 7.12 4.52
C GLY A 101 -0.62 7.77 4.87
N ILE A 102 0.36 6.99 5.33
CA ILE A 102 1.62 7.53 5.86
C ILE A 102 2.50 8.18 4.78
N VAL A 103 2.45 7.67 3.53
CA VAL A 103 3.24 8.23 2.41
C VAL A 103 2.67 9.58 1.99
N GLY A 104 1.35 9.67 1.80
CA GLY A 104 0.68 10.94 1.54
C GLY A 104 0.92 11.98 2.64
N TYR A 105 0.89 11.54 3.91
CA TYR A 105 1.20 12.39 5.05
C TYR A 105 2.66 12.89 5.05
N MET A 106 3.61 12.03 4.71
CA MET A 106 5.01 12.41 4.55
C MET A 106 5.15 13.49 3.46
N PHE A 107 4.53 13.33 2.29
CA PHE A 107 4.56 14.35 1.23
C PHE A 107 3.91 15.67 1.67
N LYS A 108 2.78 15.59 2.41
CA LYS A 108 2.16 16.78 3.01
C LYS A 108 3.13 17.50 3.95
N SER A 109 3.88 16.77 4.77
CA SER A 109 4.88 17.35 5.67
C SER A 109 6.09 17.98 4.96
N GLN A 110 6.27 17.67 3.67
CA GLN A 110 7.24 18.25 2.76
C GLN A 110 6.63 19.38 1.90
N GLU A 111 5.56 20.00 2.38
CA GLU A 111 4.90 21.14 1.75
C GLU A 111 4.36 20.85 0.32
N LYS A 112 4.02 19.58 0.03
CA LYS A 112 3.43 19.21 -1.26
C LYS A 112 1.91 19.25 -1.18
N SER A 113 1.26 19.56 -2.32
CA SER A 113 -0.17 19.33 -2.50
C SER A 113 -0.39 17.85 -2.78
N VAL A 114 -1.19 17.18 -1.95
CA VAL A 114 -1.33 15.72 -1.98
C VAL A 114 -2.77 15.31 -2.33
N ILE A 115 -2.88 14.40 -3.29
CA ILE A 115 -4.11 13.66 -3.58
C ILE A 115 -3.87 12.21 -3.17
N SER A 116 -4.46 11.76 -2.07
CA SER A 116 -4.43 10.37 -1.65
C SER A 116 -5.67 9.65 -2.16
N ASN A 117 -5.49 8.47 -2.73
CA ASN A 117 -6.58 7.61 -3.19
C ASN A 117 -6.45 6.20 -2.64
N ASP A 118 -7.56 5.57 -2.32
CA ASP A 118 -7.58 4.14 -2.01
C ASP A 118 -8.93 3.52 -2.37
N TYR A 119 -8.90 2.24 -2.69
CA TYR A 119 -10.11 1.45 -2.94
C TYR A 119 -10.85 1.11 -1.64
N MET A 120 -10.14 1.08 -0.51
CA MET A 120 -10.73 0.80 0.80
C MET A 120 -11.23 2.09 1.47
N ALA A 121 -12.47 2.08 1.93
CA ALA A 121 -13.09 3.21 2.63
C ALA A 121 -12.35 3.55 3.93
N MET A 122 -11.83 2.54 4.67
CA MET A 122 -11.03 2.78 5.86
C MET A 122 -9.76 3.58 5.57
N SER A 123 -9.07 3.27 4.47
CA SER A 123 -7.86 3.99 4.05
C SER A 123 -8.18 5.42 3.64
N ALA A 124 -9.23 5.61 2.84
CA ALA A 124 -9.72 6.95 2.49
C ALA A 124 -10.14 7.76 3.71
N THR A 125 -10.70 7.12 4.74
CA THR A 125 -11.03 7.77 6.03
C THR A 125 -9.78 8.25 6.74
N PHE A 126 -8.70 7.47 6.79
CA PHE A 126 -7.43 7.87 7.39
C PHE A 126 -6.84 9.09 6.68
N THR A 127 -6.80 9.07 5.35
CA THR A 127 -6.24 10.19 4.58
C THR A 127 -7.14 11.42 4.62
N LYS A 128 -8.45 11.26 4.73
CA LYS A 128 -9.37 12.39 4.95
C LYS A 128 -9.13 13.06 6.30
N ALA A 129 -8.93 12.28 7.36
CA ALA A 129 -8.69 12.79 8.71
C ALA A 129 -7.33 13.52 8.85
N MET A 130 -6.27 13.04 8.19
CA MET A 130 -4.90 13.46 8.50
C MET A 130 -4.13 14.05 7.31
N VAL A 131 -4.51 13.72 6.05
CA VAL A 131 -3.87 14.30 4.86
C VAL A 131 -4.70 15.45 4.30
N GLU A 132 -5.97 15.23 3.98
CA GLU A 132 -6.85 16.28 3.43
C GLU A 132 -7.14 17.39 4.46
N ASN A 133 -7.37 16.99 5.69
CA ASN A 133 -7.68 17.89 6.80
C ASN A 133 -6.46 18.71 7.22
N ASN A 134 -6.57 20.03 7.18
CA ASN A 134 -5.50 20.93 7.56
C ASN A 134 -5.65 21.50 8.98
N THR A 135 -6.88 21.68 9.48
CA THR A 135 -7.09 22.48 10.72
C THR A 135 -8.14 21.95 11.67
N VAL A 136 -9.05 21.10 11.21
CA VAL A 136 -10.19 20.67 12.00
C VAL A 136 -9.79 19.58 12.99
N THR A 137 -10.15 19.74 14.26
CA THR A 137 -9.96 18.74 15.31
C THR A 137 -11.31 18.35 15.94
N LEU A 138 -11.34 17.21 16.57
CA LEU A 138 -12.49 16.76 17.38
C LEU A 138 -12.14 16.99 18.86
N PRO A 139 -12.75 17.99 19.54
CA PRO A 139 -12.51 18.24 20.96
C PRO A 139 -12.79 17.00 21.81
N LEU A 140 -12.02 16.82 22.89
CA LEU A 140 -12.15 15.67 23.78
C LEU A 140 -13.56 15.54 24.36
N GLU A 141 -14.20 16.65 24.74
CA GLU A 141 -15.57 16.63 25.23
C GLU A 141 -16.58 16.18 24.16
N GLY A 142 -16.38 16.58 22.90
CA GLY A 142 -17.17 16.07 21.79
C GLY A 142 -16.94 14.55 21.57
N ALA A 143 -15.71 14.08 21.72
CA ALA A 143 -15.39 12.66 21.64
C ALA A 143 -16.04 11.85 22.78
N LYS A 144 -16.04 12.38 24.00
CA LYS A 144 -16.73 11.74 25.15
C LYS A 144 -18.25 11.65 24.94
N GLN A 145 -18.85 12.66 24.30
CA GLN A 145 -20.28 12.63 23.98
C GLN A 145 -20.61 11.49 23.01
N LEU A 146 -19.72 11.10 22.12
CA LEU A 146 -19.92 9.97 21.22
C LEU A 146 -19.99 8.61 21.94
N LEU A 147 -19.50 8.52 23.17
CA LEU A 147 -19.59 7.31 24.00
C LEU A 147 -20.94 7.15 24.70
N VAL A 148 -21.79 8.16 24.66
CA VAL A 148 -23.10 8.15 25.37
C VAL A 148 -24.12 7.41 24.51
N ALA A 149 -24.70 6.35 25.07
CA ALA A 149 -25.71 5.57 24.38
C ALA A 149 -27.00 6.40 24.19
N HIS A 150 -27.62 6.29 23.02
CA HIS A 150 -28.91 6.81 22.69
C HIS A 150 -29.91 5.65 22.49
N LYS A 151 -31.20 5.92 22.78
CA LYS A 151 -32.26 4.91 22.61
C LYS A 151 -32.44 4.41 21.18
N GLU A 152 -31.93 5.15 20.21
CA GLU A 152 -32.05 4.86 18.77
C GLU A 152 -30.80 4.19 18.20
N SER A 153 -29.81 3.80 19.02
CA SER A 153 -28.65 3.04 18.55
C SER A 153 -29.12 1.72 17.98
N ASP A 154 -28.73 1.42 16.76
CA ASP A 154 -28.98 0.08 16.22
C ASP A 154 -28.01 -0.93 16.86
N HIS A 155 -28.36 -2.20 16.79
CA HIS A 155 -27.60 -3.31 17.38
C HIS A 155 -26.97 -4.17 16.29
N PHE A 156 -26.46 -3.54 15.23
CA PHE A 156 -25.94 -4.27 14.09
C PHE A 156 -24.67 -5.07 14.45
N VAL A 157 -23.70 -4.43 15.07
CA VAL A 157 -22.42 -5.09 15.42
C VAL A 157 -22.65 -6.10 16.54
N SER A 158 -23.40 -5.72 17.59
CA SER A 158 -23.69 -6.61 18.71
C SER A 158 -24.50 -7.85 18.30
N THR A 159 -25.33 -7.74 17.26
CA THR A 159 -26.08 -8.88 16.71
C THR A 159 -25.27 -9.69 15.72
N LYS A 160 -24.66 -9.04 14.70
CA LYS A 160 -24.01 -9.75 13.60
C LYS A 160 -22.67 -10.36 13.97
N PHE A 161 -21.93 -9.71 14.87
CA PHE A 161 -20.57 -10.09 15.25
C PHE A 161 -20.47 -10.56 16.72
N GLN A 162 -21.59 -10.91 17.34
CA GLN A 162 -21.63 -11.43 18.71
C GLN A 162 -20.68 -12.60 18.88
N GLY A 163 -19.84 -12.53 19.93
CA GLY A 163 -18.89 -13.57 20.27
C GLY A 163 -17.71 -13.74 19.30
N LEU A 164 -17.59 -12.90 18.24
CA LEU A 164 -16.55 -13.10 17.22
C LEU A 164 -15.25 -12.36 17.55
N TYR A 165 -15.28 -11.07 17.84
CA TYR A 165 -14.08 -10.22 17.90
C TYR A 165 -13.88 -9.51 19.22
N TYR A 166 -14.97 -9.11 19.88
CA TYR A 166 -15.01 -8.30 21.09
C TYR A 166 -16.02 -8.88 22.06
N THR A 167 -16.02 -8.38 23.30
CA THR A 167 -17.07 -8.70 24.27
C THR A 167 -18.40 -8.10 23.84
N ASP A 168 -19.49 -8.55 24.45
CA ASP A 168 -20.83 -8.01 24.13
C ASP A 168 -20.91 -6.52 24.49
N GLU A 169 -20.31 -6.10 25.63
CA GLU A 169 -20.25 -4.70 26.04
C GLU A 169 -19.44 -3.83 25.07
N GLU A 170 -18.34 -4.37 24.52
CA GLU A 170 -17.55 -3.67 23.51
C GLU A 170 -18.30 -3.57 22.16
N ASN A 171 -19.05 -4.60 21.78
CA ASN A 171 -19.91 -4.57 20.59
C ASN A 171 -21.01 -3.51 20.71
N ASP A 172 -21.68 -3.41 21.87
CA ASP A 172 -22.70 -2.38 22.14
C ASP A 172 -22.11 -0.96 22.10
N LEU A 173 -20.89 -0.81 22.62
CA LEU A 173 -20.17 0.46 22.53
C LEU A 173 -19.78 0.82 21.10
N ILE A 174 -19.38 -0.16 20.28
CA ILE A 174 -19.09 0.05 18.84
C ILE A 174 -20.37 0.50 18.12
N ASP A 175 -21.53 -0.11 18.39
CA ASP A 175 -22.81 0.31 17.81
C ASP A 175 -23.17 1.73 18.23
N THR A 176 -22.99 2.08 19.51
CA THR A 176 -23.18 3.44 20.03
C THR A 176 -22.29 4.44 19.30
N LEU A 177 -20.98 4.17 19.23
CA LEU A 177 -20.02 5.03 18.55
C LEU A 177 -20.37 5.19 17.07
N ARG A 178 -20.67 4.09 16.37
CA ARG A 178 -21.03 4.09 14.95
C ARG A 178 -22.24 4.97 14.68
N THR A 179 -23.31 4.82 15.48
CA THR A 179 -24.53 5.63 15.36
C THR A 179 -24.25 7.11 15.60
N ASN A 180 -23.50 7.44 16.65
CA ASN A 180 -23.20 8.82 17.00
C ASN A 180 -22.24 9.48 15.98
N ILE A 181 -21.27 8.74 15.46
CA ILE A 181 -20.36 9.23 14.42
C ILE A 181 -21.12 9.52 13.12
N ALA A 182 -22.09 8.68 12.75
CA ALA A 182 -22.92 8.89 11.57
C ALA A 182 -23.74 10.21 11.63
N ALA A 183 -24.05 10.71 12.83
CA ALA A 183 -24.74 11.98 13.04
C ALA A 183 -23.83 13.22 12.92
N ILE A 184 -22.51 13.06 12.86
CA ILE A 184 -21.57 14.18 12.74
C ILE A 184 -21.65 14.76 11.32
N ARG A 185 -22.02 16.03 11.19
CA ARG A 185 -22.16 16.73 9.90
C ARG A 185 -20.84 17.20 9.32
N ASP A 186 -19.88 17.61 10.18
CA ASP A 186 -18.56 18.05 9.74
C ASP A 186 -17.76 16.85 9.22
N PRO A 187 -17.35 16.84 7.94
CA PRO A 187 -16.73 15.68 7.32
C PRO A 187 -15.36 15.33 7.92
N TYR A 188 -14.63 16.29 8.45
CA TYR A 188 -13.31 16.05 9.06
C TYR A 188 -13.45 15.53 10.49
N LYS A 189 -14.38 16.09 11.29
CA LYS A 189 -14.69 15.53 12.61
C LYS A 189 -15.22 14.10 12.50
N HIS A 190 -16.08 13.84 11.51
CA HIS A 190 -16.54 12.49 11.19
C HIS A 190 -15.35 11.56 10.87
N ALA A 191 -14.44 11.98 9.99
CA ALA A 191 -13.28 11.19 9.60
C ALA A 191 -12.33 10.95 10.79
N ILE A 192 -12.11 11.93 11.67
CA ILE A 192 -11.32 11.77 12.90
C ILE A 192 -11.95 10.74 13.82
N ALA A 193 -13.24 10.87 14.11
CA ALA A 193 -13.96 9.95 14.99
C ALA A 193 -13.99 8.52 14.43
N MET A 194 -14.25 8.35 13.13
CA MET A 194 -14.24 7.06 12.48
C MET A 194 -12.83 6.45 12.44
N THR A 195 -11.80 7.26 12.16
CA THR A 195 -10.39 6.82 12.24
C THR A 195 -10.07 6.34 13.64
N ALA A 196 -10.48 7.06 14.67
CA ALA A 196 -10.26 6.68 16.07
C ALA A 196 -10.98 5.37 16.43
N LEU A 197 -12.22 5.18 15.99
CA LEU A 197 -12.99 3.95 16.19
C LEU A 197 -12.30 2.75 15.49
N ILE A 198 -11.91 2.89 14.23
CA ILE A 198 -11.18 1.86 13.48
C ILE A 198 -9.88 1.50 14.21
N ARG A 199 -9.14 2.48 14.68
CA ARG A 199 -7.87 2.26 15.42
C ARG A 199 -8.09 1.54 16.74
N ALA A 200 -9.13 1.90 17.52
CA ALA A 200 -9.50 1.19 18.73
C ALA A 200 -9.81 -0.27 18.43
N CYS A 201 -10.61 -0.52 17.39
CA CYS A 201 -10.90 -1.87 16.91
C CYS A 201 -9.63 -2.66 16.59
N ILE A 202 -8.72 -2.10 15.79
CA ILE A 202 -7.48 -2.74 15.37
C ILE A 202 -6.55 -3.04 16.57
N LYS A 203 -6.45 -2.14 17.55
CA LYS A 203 -5.61 -2.31 18.75
C LYS A 203 -6.06 -3.48 19.62
N LYS A 204 -7.35 -3.71 19.75
CA LYS A 204 -7.92 -4.84 20.49
C LYS A 204 -7.74 -6.19 19.78
N ARG A 205 -7.37 -6.19 18.48
CA ARG A 205 -7.19 -7.43 17.72
C ARG A 205 -5.73 -7.93 17.71
N PRO A 206 -5.51 -9.26 17.78
CA PRO A 206 -4.19 -9.85 17.52
C PRO A 206 -3.72 -9.45 16.12
N ARG A 207 -2.50 -8.91 16.02
CA ARG A 207 -1.91 -8.40 14.76
C ARG A 207 -2.74 -7.33 14.02
N GLY A 208 -3.85 -6.85 14.60
CA GLY A 208 -4.74 -5.87 13.98
C GLY A 208 -5.61 -6.39 12.84
N ILE A 209 -5.81 -7.71 12.72
CA ILE A 209 -6.54 -8.35 11.62
C ILE A 209 -7.76 -9.14 12.09
N PHE A 210 -8.69 -9.41 11.18
CA PHE A 210 -10.01 -10.03 11.42
C PHE A 210 -10.17 -11.41 10.75
N THR A 211 -9.06 -12.06 10.43
CA THR A 211 -9.06 -13.42 9.85
C THR A 211 -9.26 -14.52 10.90
N TYR A 212 -9.23 -14.16 12.16
CA TYR A 212 -9.43 -15.08 13.30
C TYR A 212 -10.51 -14.53 14.21
N THR A 213 -11.30 -15.41 14.77
CA THR A 213 -12.29 -15.11 15.82
C THR A 213 -11.72 -15.23 17.21
N GLY A 214 -12.49 -14.85 18.22
CA GLY A 214 -12.11 -14.86 19.63
C GLY A 214 -11.35 -13.61 20.07
N HIS A 215 -11.50 -13.25 21.32
CA HIS A 215 -10.78 -12.17 21.98
C HIS A 215 -9.75 -12.77 22.93
N ARG A 216 -8.49 -12.33 22.83
CA ARG A 216 -7.40 -12.72 23.72
C ARG A 216 -6.89 -11.45 24.39
N TYR A 217 -7.40 -11.18 25.59
CA TYR A 217 -7.04 -9.98 26.35
C TYR A 217 -5.98 -10.23 27.42
N ASP A 218 -5.46 -11.46 27.48
CA ASP A 218 -4.49 -11.97 28.45
C ASP A 218 -3.09 -12.23 27.88
N ASP A 219 -2.82 -11.76 26.65
CA ASP A 219 -1.54 -12.01 25.98
C ASP A 219 -0.40 -11.06 26.38
N GLY A 220 -0.59 -10.26 27.46
CA GLY A 220 0.41 -9.37 28.04
C GLY A 220 0.60 -8.03 27.30
N ARG A 221 -0.15 -7.76 26.23
CA ARG A 221 -0.08 -6.46 25.54
C ARG A 221 -0.70 -5.36 26.38
N LYS A 222 0.05 -4.25 26.57
CA LYS A 222 -0.43 -3.08 27.31
C LYS A 222 -1.70 -2.46 26.70
N ASP A 223 -1.83 -2.51 25.39
CA ASP A 223 -3.03 -2.01 24.67
C ASP A 223 -4.33 -2.71 25.12
N LEU A 224 -4.24 -3.97 25.59
CA LEU A 224 -5.41 -4.73 26.01
C LEU A 224 -5.85 -4.43 27.46
N GLN A 225 -5.00 -3.79 28.25
CA GLN A 225 -5.33 -3.36 29.62
C GLN A 225 -6.26 -2.14 29.64
N LYS A 226 -6.25 -1.34 28.55
CA LYS A 226 -7.17 -0.22 28.40
C LYS A 226 -8.55 -0.69 27.95
N SER A 227 -9.60 -0.08 28.49
CA SER A 227 -10.96 -0.26 28.01
C SER A 227 -11.09 0.18 26.54
N PHE A 228 -12.16 -0.24 25.87
CA PHE A 228 -12.41 0.19 24.49
C PHE A 228 -12.64 1.70 24.40
N ALA A 229 -13.34 2.28 25.39
CA ALA A 229 -13.59 3.73 25.49
C ALA A 229 -12.27 4.51 25.61
N GLU A 230 -11.36 4.08 26.50
CA GLU A 230 -10.03 4.71 26.62
C GLU A 230 -9.22 4.60 25.32
N GLN A 231 -9.24 3.44 24.64
CA GLN A 231 -8.61 3.27 23.34
C GLN A 231 -9.15 4.22 22.27
N PHE A 232 -10.47 4.46 22.29
CA PHE A 232 -11.12 5.40 21.38
C PHE A 232 -10.68 6.85 21.67
N LEU A 233 -10.73 7.29 22.93
CA LEU A 233 -10.33 8.64 23.32
C LEU A 233 -8.84 8.91 23.05
N ASP A 234 -7.96 7.98 23.40
CA ASP A 234 -6.53 8.06 23.07
C ASP A 234 -6.32 8.18 21.54
N ALA A 235 -7.10 7.43 20.76
CA ALA A 235 -6.99 7.48 19.31
C ALA A 235 -7.47 8.83 18.75
N VAL A 236 -8.51 9.45 19.32
CA VAL A 236 -8.92 10.80 18.93
C VAL A 236 -7.82 11.81 19.20
N GLU A 237 -7.18 11.75 20.36
CA GLU A 237 -6.08 12.66 20.72
C GLU A 237 -4.91 12.50 19.75
N VAL A 238 -4.49 11.27 19.48
CA VAL A 238 -3.35 10.98 18.58
C VAL A 238 -3.66 11.41 17.14
N VAL A 239 -4.90 11.23 16.67
CA VAL A 239 -5.31 11.68 15.32
C VAL A 239 -5.38 13.21 15.25
N ASN A 240 -5.90 13.88 16.30
CA ASN A 240 -5.90 15.33 16.38
C ASN A 240 -4.47 15.91 16.31
N ASN A 241 -3.53 15.30 17.02
CA ASN A 241 -2.11 15.73 17.03
C ASN A 241 -1.43 15.54 15.66
N ALA A 242 -1.96 14.68 14.81
CA ALA A 242 -1.48 14.51 13.45
C ALA A 242 -2.04 15.55 12.46
N VAL A 243 -3.08 16.30 12.83
CA VAL A 243 -3.64 17.34 11.96
C VAL A 243 -2.73 18.56 11.95
N PHE A 244 -2.36 19.01 10.75
CA PHE A 244 -1.58 20.25 10.56
C PHE A 244 -1.89 20.88 9.20
N ASP A 245 -1.67 22.17 9.09
CA ASP A 245 -1.79 22.93 7.85
C ASP A 245 -0.42 23.09 7.20
N ASN A 246 -0.29 22.62 5.96
CA ASN A 246 0.90 22.84 5.15
C ASN A 246 0.72 23.97 4.12
N GLY A 247 -0.34 24.76 4.22
CA GLY A 247 -0.65 25.86 3.30
C GLY A 247 -1.05 25.41 1.89
N LYS A 248 -1.31 24.11 1.68
CA LYS A 248 -1.67 23.54 0.38
C LYS A 248 -3.07 22.93 0.41
N VAL A 249 -3.65 22.77 -0.78
CA VAL A 249 -4.90 22.05 -0.95
C VAL A 249 -4.59 20.58 -1.08
N ASN A 250 -5.02 19.79 -0.10
CA ASN A 250 -4.90 18.34 -0.11
C ASN A 250 -6.27 17.69 -0.36
N ARG A 251 -6.29 16.48 -0.90
CA ARG A 251 -7.52 15.74 -1.21
C ARG A 251 -7.39 14.26 -0.80
N SER A 252 -8.49 13.72 -0.32
CA SER A 252 -8.67 12.28 -0.11
C SER A 252 -9.77 11.77 -1.05
N LYS A 253 -9.48 10.70 -1.77
CA LYS A 253 -10.40 10.05 -2.70
C LYS A 253 -10.63 8.61 -2.27
N HIS A 254 -11.84 8.14 -2.50
CA HIS A 254 -12.24 6.75 -2.29
C HIS A 254 -12.68 6.17 -3.63
N GLY A 255 -11.87 5.33 -4.24
CA GLY A 255 -12.19 4.74 -5.53
C GLY A 255 -11.07 3.89 -6.14
N ASP A 256 -11.39 3.30 -7.29
CA ASP A 256 -10.42 2.52 -8.05
C ASP A 256 -9.33 3.44 -8.63
N ALA A 257 -8.07 3.08 -8.42
CA ALA A 257 -6.93 3.79 -8.97
C ALA A 257 -6.95 3.87 -10.51
N MET A 258 -7.55 2.87 -11.15
CA MET A 258 -7.68 2.83 -12.61
C MET A 258 -8.62 3.94 -13.13
N ASP A 259 -9.65 4.30 -12.34
CA ASP A 259 -10.69 5.26 -12.71
C ASP A 259 -10.43 6.67 -12.16
N LEU A 260 -9.43 6.83 -11.27
CA LEU A 260 -9.14 8.11 -10.63
C LEU A 260 -8.90 9.21 -11.68
N GLN A 261 -9.72 10.25 -11.65
CA GLN A 261 -9.54 11.43 -12.48
C GLN A 261 -8.67 12.44 -11.72
N VAL A 262 -7.53 12.77 -12.32
CA VAL A 262 -6.59 13.80 -11.84
C VAL A 262 -6.19 14.64 -13.05
N GLU A 263 -6.33 15.95 -12.96
CA GLU A 263 -6.03 16.84 -14.09
C GLU A 263 -4.54 16.82 -14.44
N GLN A 264 -3.70 16.96 -13.44
CA GLN A 264 -2.23 16.86 -13.58
C GLN A 264 -1.59 16.61 -12.22
N ALA A 265 -0.53 15.80 -12.20
CA ALA A 265 0.33 15.61 -11.03
C ALA A 265 1.80 15.58 -11.48
N ASP A 266 2.68 16.22 -10.72
CA ASP A 266 4.11 16.19 -11.03
C ASP A 266 4.68 14.81 -10.72
N LEU A 267 4.21 14.18 -9.63
CA LEU A 267 4.64 12.87 -9.17
C LEU A 267 3.45 11.98 -8.82
N VAL A 268 3.53 10.72 -9.22
CA VAL A 268 2.59 9.68 -8.80
C VAL A 268 3.36 8.57 -8.08
N TYR A 269 3.01 8.37 -6.80
CA TYR A 269 3.50 7.25 -6.00
C TYR A 269 2.52 6.08 -6.13
N ILE A 270 3.05 4.90 -6.45
CA ILE A 270 2.29 3.70 -6.80
C ILE A 270 2.76 2.54 -5.93
N ASP A 271 1.91 2.07 -5.01
CA ASP A 271 2.17 0.94 -4.11
C ASP A 271 0.95 0.01 -4.07
N PRO A 272 0.64 -0.68 -5.18
CA PRO A 272 -0.53 -1.52 -5.28
C PRO A 272 -0.38 -2.80 -4.44
N PRO A 273 -1.45 -3.56 -4.20
CA PRO A 273 -1.35 -4.91 -3.65
C PRO A 273 -0.40 -5.76 -4.51
N TYR A 274 0.59 -6.43 -3.88
CA TYR A 274 1.56 -7.25 -4.61
C TYR A 274 0.96 -8.61 -4.94
N TYR A 275 0.99 -8.98 -6.21
CA TYR A 275 0.69 -10.36 -6.58
C TYR A 275 1.91 -11.24 -6.32
N SER A 276 1.74 -12.24 -5.46
CA SER A 276 2.71 -13.29 -5.24
C SER A 276 1.99 -14.65 -5.24
N PRO A 277 2.46 -15.64 -5.99
CA PRO A 277 1.83 -16.96 -6.04
C PRO A 277 1.75 -17.68 -4.68
N LEU A 278 2.60 -17.28 -3.72
CA LEU A 278 2.75 -17.88 -2.40
C LEU A 278 2.11 -17.03 -1.28
N SER A 279 1.51 -15.90 -1.60
CA SER A 279 1.02 -14.96 -0.60
C SER A 279 -0.44 -14.60 -0.83
N ASP A 280 -1.23 -14.73 0.23
CA ASP A 280 -2.60 -14.21 0.31
C ASP A 280 -2.54 -12.73 0.76
N ASN A 281 -2.43 -11.81 -0.21
CA ASN A 281 -2.38 -10.36 0.03
C ASN A 281 -3.77 -9.72 -0.07
N GLU A 282 -4.82 -10.43 0.28
CA GLU A 282 -6.18 -9.89 0.30
C GLU A 282 -6.41 -8.97 1.50
N TYR A 283 -6.24 -7.68 1.29
CA TYR A 283 -6.45 -6.65 2.32
C TYR A 283 -7.88 -6.65 2.86
N VAL A 284 -8.89 -6.71 1.99
CA VAL A 284 -10.30 -6.74 2.39
C VAL A 284 -10.57 -7.91 3.33
N ARG A 285 -10.09 -9.12 3.01
CA ARG A 285 -10.25 -10.29 3.88
C ARG A 285 -9.67 -10.09 5.28
N ARG A 286 -8.54 -9.37 5.38
CA ARG A 286 -7.87 -9.12 6.66
C ARG A 286 -8.51 -8.00 7.46
N TYR A 287 -9.10 -7.01 6.80
CA TYR A 287 -9.65 -5.81 7.40
C TYR A 287 -11.16 -5.68 7.22
N HIS A 288 -11.86 -6.74 6.77
CA HIS A 288 -13.27 -6.69 6.40
C HIS A 288 -14.18 -6.05 7.48
N PHE A 289 -13.91 -6.28 8.76
CA PHE A 289 -14.71 -5.70 9.84
C PHE A 289 -14.60 -4.17 9.87
N VAL A 290 -13.37 -3.65 9.89
CA VAL A 290 -13.14 -2.19 9.94
C VAL A 290 -13.40 -1.51 8.59
N GLU A 291 -13.26 -2.21 7.48
CA GLU A 291 -13.72 -1.73 6.18
C GLU A 291 -15.25 -1.65 6.13
N GLY A 292 -15.94 -2.67 6.64
CA GLY A 292 -17.39 -2.66 6.82
C GLY A 292 -17.83 -1.52 7.72
N LEU A 293 -17.13 -1.31 8.83
CA LEU A 293 -17.38 -0.22 9.77
C LEU A 293 -17.26 1.17 9.11
N ALA A 294 -16.18 1.39 8.32
CA ALA A 294 -15.99 2.64 7.59
C ALA A 294 -17.08 2.90 6.54
N ARG A 295 -17.72 1.86 6.02
CA ARG A 295 -18.84 1.92 5.06
C ARG A 295 -20.22 1.85 5.71
N ASP A 296 -20.28 1.71 7.02
CA ASP A 296 -21.53 1.40 7.74
C ASP A 296 -22.22 0.16 7.14
N TRP A 297 -21.46 -0.81 6.64
CA TRP A 297 -21.87 -2.00 5.88
C TRP A 297 -22.82 -1.73 4.70
N LYS A 298 -22.99 -0.47 4.29
CA LYS A 298 -23.86 -0.10 3.17
C LYS A 298 -23.33 -0.67 1.84
N GLY A 299 -24.18 -1.39 1.13
CA GLY A 299 -23.84 -2.05 -0.13
C GLY A 299 -22.86 -3.21 0.03
N ILE A 300 -22.75 -3.78 1.23
CA ILE A 300 -21.93 -4.95 1.53
C ILE A 300 -22.83 -6.16 1.81
N GLU A 301 -22.56 -7.26 1.13
CA GLU A 301 -23.18 -8.55 1.40
C GLU A 301 -22.28 -9.39 2.30
N ILE A 302 -22.69 -9.57 3.55
CA ILE A 302 -21.97 -10.40 4.52
C ILE A 302 -22.17 -11.88 4.17
N GLN A 303 -21.08 -12.62 4.11
CA GLN A 303 -21.08 -14.07 3.91
C GLN A 303 -21.42 -14.78 5.24
N GLU A 304 -22.70 -14.92 5.54
CA GLU A 304 -23.22 -15.44 6.81
C GLU A 304 -22.71 -16.85 7.15
N HIS A 305 -22.41 -17.66 6.14
CA HIS A 305 -21.88 -19.02 6.30
C HIS A 305 -20.41 -19.04 6.74
N THR A 306 -19.69 -17.91 6.69
CA THR A 306 -18.29 -17.85 7.11
C THR A 306 -18.17 -17.61 8.61
N GLN A 307 -17.20 -18.28 9.23
CA GLN A 307 -16.95 -18.12 10.67
C GLN A 307 -16.61 -16.69 11.07
N THR A 308 -15.97 -15.91 10.18
CA THR A 308 -15.55 -14.55 10.41
C THR A 308 -16.56 -13.50 9.96
N LYS A 309 -17.71 -13.90 9.39
CA LYS A 309 -18.71 -12.96 8.84
C LYS A 309 -18.10 -11.95 7.88
N LYS A 310 -17.13 -12.42 7.08
CA LYS A 310 -16.48 -11.56 6.08
C LYS A 310 -17.43 -11.29 4.91
N PHE A 311 -17.04 -10.38 4.04
CA PHE A 311 -17.68 -10.17 2.76
C PHE A 311 -16.72 -10.46 1.61
N LYS A 312 -17.22 -10.49 0.37
CA LYS A 312 -16.43 -10.78 -0.82
C LYS A 312 -15.37 -9.69 -1.01
N SER A 313 -14.13 -10.12 -1.25
CA SER A 313 -13.03 -9.19 -1.57
C SER A 313 -13.35 -8.35 -2.80
N TYR A 314 -12.83 -7.13 -2.81
CA TYR A 314 -12.98 -6.25 -3.96
C TYR A 314 -12.21 -6.80 -5.16
N PRO A 315 -12.79 -6.78 -6.37
CA PRO A 315 -12.06 -7.18 -7.56
C PRO A 315 -10.90 -6.21 -7.79
N THR A 316 -9.71 -6.76 -8.04
CA THR A 316 -8.53 -5.96 -8.38
C THR A 316 -7.73 -6.66 -9.48
N PRO A 317 -7.25 -5.91 -10.49
CA PRO A 317 -6.41 -6.49 -11.53
C PRO A 317 -5.07 -6.98 -10.97
N PHE A 318 -4.64 -6.47 -9.81
CA PHE A 318 -3.40 -6.87 -9.14
C PHE A 318 -3.47 -8.23 -8.44
N SER A 319 -4.60 -8.94 -8.48
CA SER A 319 -4.76 -10.27 -7.90
C SER A 319 -4.29 -11.43 -8.80
N THR A 320 -3.90 -11.15 -10.05
CA THR A 320 -3.40 -12.15 -11.01
C THR A 320 -2.16 -11.66 -11.74
N ARG A 321 -1.30 -12.60 -12.21
CA ARG A 321 -0.08 -12.25 -12.95
C ARG A 321 -0.37 -11.39 -14.19
N LYS A 322 -1.30 -11.83 -15.03
CA LYS A 322 -1.67 -11.11 -16.26
C LYS A 322 -2.32 -9.78 -15.94
N GLY A 323 -3.29 -9.78 -15.02
CA GLY A 323 -3.99 -8.57 -14.63
C GLY A 323 -3.08 -7.49 -14.06
N ALA A 324 -2.12 -7.86 -13.20
CA ALA A 324 -1.14 -6.92 -12.65
C ALA A 324 -0.30 -6.26 -13.75
N LYS A 325 0.20 -7.06 -14.73
CA LYS A 325 0.97 -6.54 -15.86
C LYS A 325 0.17 -5.54 -16.69
N ASP A 326 -1.06 -5.90 -17.04
CA ASP A 326 -1.95 -5.02 -17.83
C ASP A 326 -2.35 -3.76 -17.05
N ALA A 327 -2.51 -3.86 -15.72
CA ALA A 327 -2.80 -2.73 -14.86
C ALA A 327 -1.65 -1.73 -14.77
N PHE A 328 -0.41 -2.21 -14.60
CA PHE A 328 0.76 -1.34 -14.62
C PHE A 328 0.93 -0.64 -15.96
N ASP A 329 0.74 -1.34 -17.07
CA ASP A 329 0.81 -0.75 -18.41
C ASP A 329 -0.20 0.40 -18.57
N LYS A 330 -1.45 0.18 -18.15
CA LYS A 330 -2.50 1.22 -18.18
C LYS A 330 -2.18 2.39 -17.25
N LEU A 331 -1.71 2.14 -16.02
CA LEU A 331 -1.35 3.19 -15.07
C LEU A 331 -0.18 4.03 -15.58
N PHE A 332 0.88 3.40 -16.11
CA PHE A 332 2.03 4.12 -16.62
C PHE A 332 1.68 4.95 -17.85
N LYS A 333 0.79 4.44 -18.71
CA LYS A 333 0.23 5.21 -19.82
C LYS A 333 -0.58 6.41 -19.34
N LYS A 334 -1.45 6.20 -18.35
CA LYS A 334 -2.31 7.25 -17.76
C LYS A 334 -1.49 8.40 -17.20
N PHE A 335 -0.39 8.09 -16.51
CA PHE A 335 0.49 9.05 -15.87
C PHE A 335 1.82 9.24 -16.62
N ALA A 336 1.79 9.13 -17.95
CA ALA A 336 3.00 9.23 -18.77
C ALA A 336 3.73 10.58 -18.60
N ASN A 337 3.01 11.66 -18.30
CA ASN A 337 3.58 13.00 -18.09
C ASN A 337 4.05 13.29 -16.66
N SER A 338 3.78 12.40 -15.71
CA SER A 338 4.19 12.56 -14.31
C SER A 338 5.46 11.77 -14.02
N ILE A 339 6.25 12.17 -13.04
CA ILE A 339 7.28 11.32 -12.48
C ILE A 339 6.59 10.14 -11.76
N LEU A 340 7.03 8.93 -12.03
CA LEU A 340 6.48 7.72 -11.40
C LEU A 340 7.48 7.17 -10.39
N ILE A 341 7.03 6.94 -9.16
CA ILE A 341 7.77 6.18 -8.15
C ILE A 341 6.91 4.99 -7.76
N VAL A 342 7.37 3.79 -8.11
CA VAL A 342 6.65 2.54 -7.83
C VAL A 342 7.41 1.75 -6.76
N SER A 343 6.76 1.49 -5.64
CA SER A 343 7.26 0.58 -4.61
C SER A 343 6.79 -0.83 -4.92
N TYR A 344 7.72 -1.80 -5.00
CA TYR A 344 7.36 -3.17 -5.34
C TYR A 344 8.38 -4.18 -4.82
N SER A 345 7.91 -5.37 -4.47
CA SER A 345 8.73 -6.40 -3.83
C SER A 345 9.38 -7.34 -4.85
N SER A 346 10.61 -7.77 -4.56
CA SER A 346 11.41 -8.65 -5.44
C SER A 346 10.79 -10.02 -5.71
N ASN A 347 9.89 -10.51 -4.85
CA ASN A 347 9.21 -11.79 -4.98
C ASN A 347 7.80 -11.67 -5.61
N SER A 348 7.49 -10.52 -6.19
CA SER A 348 6.18 -10.22 -6.77
C SER A 348 6.23 -10.22 -8.31
N LEU A 349 5.05 -10.28 -8.93
CA LEU A 349 4.91 -10.25 -10.40
C LEU A 349 4.05 -9.04 -10.80
N PRO A 350 4.47 -8.27 -11.82
CA PRO A 350 5.58 -8.48 -12.78
C PRO A 350 6.96 -8.55 -12.14
N THR A 351 7.90 -9.26 -12.78
CA THR A 351 9.31 -9.26 -12.35
C THR A 351 9.95 -7.88 -12.53
N GLN A 352 11.14 -7.68 -11.96
CA GLN A 352 11.89 -6.44 -12.12
C GLN A 352 12.07 -6.05 -13.59
N ASP A 353 12.50 -6.99 -14.44
CA ASP A 353 12.74 -6.75 -15.86
C ASP A 353 11.43 -6.45 -16.61
N GLU A 354 10.37 -7.19 -16.29
CA GLU A 354 9.05 -6.92 -16.85
C GLU A 354 8.53 -5.51 -16.45
N MET A 355 8.73 -5.10 -15.20
CA MET A 355 8.32 -3.77 -14.71
C MET A 355 9.09 -2.67 -15.46
N VAL A 356 10.41 -2.81 -15.59
CA VAL A 356 11.26 -1.87 -16.35
C VAL A 356 10.79 -1.80 -17.80
N ALA A 357 10.54 -2.95 -18.44
CA ALA A 357 10.10 -3.00 -19.83
C ALA A 357 8.72 -2.33 -20.04
N ILE A 358 7.81 -2.47 -19.10
CA ILE A 358 6.50 -1.80 -19.16
C ILE A 358 6.68 -0.28 -19.00
N MET A 359 7.47 0.16 -18.01
CA MET A 359 7.67 1.57 -17.71
C MET A 359 8.40 2.30 -18.84
N ALA A 360 9.38 1.66 -19.46
CA ALA A 360 10.17 2.20 -20.57
C ALA A 360 9.35 2.51 -21.85
N LYS A 361 8.12 2.00 -21.96
CA LYS A 361 7.21 2.39 -23.04
C LYS A 361 6.74 3.84 -22.92
N TYR A 362 6.77 4.41 -21.72
CA TYR A 362 6.16 5.70 -21.39
C TYR A 362 7.13 6.69 -20.78
N LYS A 363 8.34 6.25 -20.42
CA LYS A 363 9.37 7.06 -19.73
C LYS A 363 10.69 6.99 -20.47
N GLN A 364 11.35 8.14 -20.59
CA GLN A 364 12.68 8.23 -21.23
C GLN A 364 13.76 7.59 -20.34
N HIS A 365 13.62 7.75 -19.04
CA HIS A 365 14.53 7.22 -18.05
C HIS A 365 13.77 6.31 -17.08
N VAL A 366 14.30 5.12 -16.87
CA VAL A 366 13.78 4.16 -15.89
C VAL A 366 14.93 3.66 -15.03
N GLU A 367 14.84 3.89 -13.74
CA GLU A 367 15.83 3.46 -12.78
C GLU A 367 15.22 2.53 -11.75
N VAL A 368 16.01 1.58 -11.27
CA VAL A 368 15.61 0.65 -10.21
C VAL A 368 16.55 0.83 -9.03
N ILE A 369 16.00 1.23 -7.91
CA ILE A 369 16.74 1.46 -6.67
C ILE A 369 16.40 0.33 -5.71
N PRO A 370 17.33 -0.61 -5.47
CA PRO A 370 17.14 -1.65 -4.49
C PRO A 370 17.23 -1.07 -3.08
N ILE A 371 16.31 -1.48 -2.21
CA ILE A 371 16.28 -1.09 -0.81
C ILE A 371 16.45 -2.34 0.04
N ASP A 372 17.47 -2.34 0.89
CA ASP A 372 17.74 -3.42 1.83
C ASP A 372 16.71 -3.41 2.97
N TYR A 373 15.55 -4.00 2.70
CA TYR A 373 14.48 -4.11 3.67
C TYR A 373 14.30 -5.56 4.13
N LYS A 374 14.39 -5.76 5.44
CA LYS A 374 14.11 -7.07 6.06
C LYS A 374 12.68 -7.11 6.54
N TYR A 375 11.83 -7.84 5.82
CA TYR A 375 10.49 -8.14 6.33
C TYR A 375 10.59 -9.05 7.55
N SER A 376 10.06 -8.62 8.70
CA SER A 376 9.87 -9.47 9.87
C SER A 376 8.52 -10.18 9.73
N PHE A 377 8.50 -11.37 9.15
CA PHE A 377 7.36 -12.28 9.28
C PHE A 377 7.43 -12.96 10.65
N GLY A 378 6.40 -12.73 11.47
CA GLY A 378 6.05 -13.32 12.77
C GLY A 378 6.98 -14.32 13.45
N ASN A 379 6.95 -14.31 14.78
CA ASN A 379 7.66 -15.20 15.70
C ASN A 379 7.29 -16.70 15.54
N GLN A 380 7.68 -17.34 14.46
CA GLN A 380 7.77 -18.79 14.38
C GLN A 380 9.24 -19.17 14.37
N ASN A 381 9.67 -19.93 15.38
CA ASN A 381 11.04 -20.39 15.55
C ASN A 381 11.57 -21.23 14.38
N GLU A 382 10.73 -21.70 13.49
CA GLU A 382 11.08 -22.46 12.28
C GLU A 382 11.49 -21.56 11.11
N ALA A 383 11.19 -20.27 11.13
CA ALA A 383 11.57 -19.31 10.08
C ALA A 383 13.05 -18.87 10.16
N LYS A 384 13.83 -19.37 11.11
CA LYS A 384 15.25 -19.01 11.27
C LYS A 384 16.17 -19.64 10.22
N THR A 385 15.75 -20.69 9.53
CA THR A 385 16.57 -21.44 8.56
C THR A 385 16.38 -21.03 7.11
N HIS A 386 15.28 -20.36 6.75
CA HIS A 386 15.06 -19.80 5.41
C HIS A 386 14.69 -18.33 5.52
N ARG A 387 15.67 -17.47 5.83
CA ARG A 387 15.57 -16.02 5.64
C ARG A 387 15.57 -15.75 4.14
N ASN A 388 14.41 -15.82 3.51
CA ASN A 388 14.19 -15.17 2.23
C ASN A 388 14.29 -13.66 2.50
N SER A 389 15.45 -13.10 2.22
CA SER A 389 15.65 -11.65 2.20
C SER A 389 14.88 -11.12 1.01
N VAL A 390 13.61 -10.76 1.24
CA VAL A 390 12.82 -10.08 0.23
C VAL A 390 13.35 -8.67 0.14
N GLN A 391 13.78 -8.26 -1.05
CA GLN A 391 14.26 -6.94 -1.34
C GLN A 391 13.07 -6.09 -1.83
N GLU A 392 12.97 -4.86 -1.34
CA GLU A 392 12.03 -3.88 -1.85
C GLU A 392 12.74 -3.05 -2.93
N TYR A 393 12.02 -2.69 -3.98
CA TYR A 393 12.51 -1.83 -5.05
C TYR A 393 11.69 -0.55 -5.13
N LEU A 394 12.37 0.55 -5.45
CA LEU A 394 11.73 1.74 -5.99
C LEU A 394 12.07 1.81 -7.49
N PHE A 395 11.06 1.65 -8.34
CA PHE A 395 11.16 1.91 -9.76
C PHE A 395 10.84 3.38 -9.99
N VAL A 396 11.70 4.08 -10.67
CA VAL A 396 11.56 5.51 -10.93
C VAL A 396 11.56 5.74 -12.43
N GLY A 397 10.44 6.29 -12.92
CA GLY A 397 10.27 6.64 -14.34
C GLY A 397 10.09 8.15 -14.52
N TYR A 398 10.93 8.79 -15.37
CA TYR A 398 10.86 10.23 -15.63
C TYR A 398 11.27 10.58 -17.05
#